data_0dbc5fa68df5defb148a665c8af95e84
#
_entry.id   0dbc5fa68df5defb148a665c8af95e84
#
_cell.length_a   1.000
_cell.length_b   1.000
_cell.length_c   1.000
_cell.angle_alpha   90.00
_cell.angle_beta   90.00
_cell.angle_gamma   90.00
#
_symmetry.space_group_name_H-M   'P 1'
#
loop_
_entity.id
_entity.type
_entity.pdbx_description
1 polymer ?
#
loop_
_entity_poly.entity_id
_entity_poly.type
_entity_poly.pdbx_seq_one_letter_code
_entity_poly.pdbx_strand_id
1 'polypeptide(L)'
;NYNAHLAAYPQVDWEAFARRFVESLGLEFNPYTTQIEPHDALAEAFDAVARLNTIVVDLDRDVWGYVSLGYFRQKLVAGEVGSSTMPHKVNPIDFENAEGNLGVANALLAHFSHKLPISRWQRDLTDSTVLRNMGVALGYAVLAYQSLMSGLGKLEVNPQALQDDLDAAWEVLAEPVQTVMRAHGLPNPYEQLKALTRGKGITQDSMRAFIAGLDLPAPEKER
;
A
#
# COMPACT_ATOMS: atom_id res chain seq x y z
N ASN A 1 -8.74 11.68 -36.93
CA ASN A 1 -8.71 12.57 -38.06
C ASN A 1 -9.11 11.82 -39.34
N TYR A 2 -10.30 12.08 -39.85
CA TYR A 2 -10.85 11.37 -41.03
C TYR A 2 -10.77 12.17 -42.33
N ASN A 3 -10.03 13.29 -42.38
CA ASN A 3 -10.03 14.19 -43.54
C ASN A 3 -9.69 13.48 -44.86
N ALA A 4 -8.67 12.64 -44.87
CA ALA A 4 -8.31 11.88 -46.08
C ALA A 4 -9.37 10.82 -46.45
N HIS A 5 -9.98 10.20 -45.47
CA HIS A 5 -11.04 9.21 -45.65
C HIS A 5 -12.33 9.89 -46.19
N LEU A 6 -12.69 11.08 -45.67
CA LEU A 6 -13.80 11.85 -46.13
C LEU A 6 -13.61 12.33 -47.58
N ALA A 7 -12.37 12.67 -47.98
CA ALA A 7 -12.07 13.02 -49.34
C ALA A 7 -12.29 11.87 -50.33
N ALA A 8 -11.95 10.65 -49.91
CA ALA A 8 -12.09 9.44 -50.77
C ALA A 8 -13.51 8.85 -50.72
N TYR A 9 -14.15 8.87 -49.57
CA TYR A 9 -15.47 8.26 -49.35
C TYR A 9 -16.36 9.19 -48.52
N PRO A 10 -16.87 10.28 -49.10
CA PRO A 10 -17.61 11.33 -48.40
C PRO A 10 -18.98 10.85 -47.85
N GLN A 11 -19.49 9.73 -48.38
CA GLN A 11 -20.79 9.16 -48.00
C GLN A 11 -20.71 8.27 -46.74
N VAL A 12 -19.50 7.97 -46.24
CA VAL A 12 -19.31 7.09 -45.09
C VAL A 12 -19.28 7.90 -43.80
N ASP A 13 -20.09 7.51 -42.82
CA ASP A 13 -19.96 7.97 -41.44
C ASP A 13 -18.77 7.29 -40.79
N TRP A 14 -17.60 7.96 -40.87
CA TRP A 14 -16.33 7.43 -40.37
C TRP A 14 -16.27 7.34 -38.86
N GLU A 15 -16.98 8.18 -38.13
CA GLU A 15 -17.03 8.08 -36.66
C GLU A 15 -17.81 6.84 -36.23
N ALA A 16 -19.00 6.63 -36.79
CA ALA A 16 -19.79 5.44 -36.53
C ALA A 16 -19.05 4.14 -36.96
N PHE A 17 -18.35 4.21 -38.10
CA PHE A 17 -17.52 3.09 -38.55
C PHE A 17 -16.40 2.75 -37.56
N ALA A 18 -15.62 3.76 -37.15
CA ALA A 18 -14.50 3.58 -36.22
C ALA A 18 -14.99 3.10 -34.84
N ARG A 19 -16.10 3.64 -34.35
CA ARG A 19 -16.73 3.19 -33.10
C ARG A 19 -17.04 1.69 -33.15
N ARG A 20 -17.77 1.24 -34.14
CA ARG A 20 -18.11 -0.17 -34.32
C ARG A 20 -16.86 -1.05 -34.39
N PHE A 21 -15.84 -0.59 -35.09
CA PHE A 21 -14.57 -1.34 -35.21
C PHE A 21 -13.86 -1.47 -33.86
N VAL A 22 -13.68 -0.37 -33.13
CA VAL A 22 -13.01 -0.37 -31.80
C VAL A 22 -13.79 -1.22 -30.80
N GLU A 23 -15.11 -1.04 -30.73
CA GLU A 23 -15.98 -1.79 -29.83
C GLU A 23 -16.03 -3.30 -30.17
N SER A 24 -15.88 -3.66 -31.45
CA SER A 24 -15.80 -5.07 -31.87
C SER A 24 -14.54 -5.79 -31.34
N LEU A 25 -13.52 -5.04 -30.94
CA LEU A 25 -12.29 -5.55 -30.32
C LEU A 25 -12.38 -5.60 -28.78
N GLY A 26 -13.53 -5.24 -28.21
CA GLY A 26 -13.73 -5.17 -26.76
C GLY A 26 -13.06 -3.94 -26.11
N LEU A 27 -12.75 -2.90 -26.92
CA LEU A 27 -12.15 -1.67 -26.48
C LEU A 27 -13.17 -0.54 -26.43
N GLU A 28 -12.90 0.49 -25.63
CA GLU A 28 -13.71 1.69 -25.57
C GLU A 28 -13.33 2.69 -26.68
N PHE A 29 -14.33 3.23 -27.37
CA PHE A 29 -14.12 4.21 -28.43
C PHE A 29 -14.04 5.64 -27.85
N ASN A 30 -12.90 6.32 -28.12
CA ASN A 30 -12.73 7.73 -27.79
C ASN A 30 -12.99 8.60 -29.02
N PRO A 31 -14.08 9.42 -29.04
CA PRO A 31 -14.41 10.28 -30.18
C PRO A 31 -13.46 11.48 -30.33
N TYR A 32 -12.80 11.88 -29.24
CA TYR A 32 -11.95 13.06 -29.21
C TYR A 32 -10.48 12.68 -29.10
N THR A 33 -9.85 12.48 -30.23
CA THR A 33 -8.42 12.16 -30.34
C THR A 33 -7.69 13.18 -31.18
N THR A 34 -6.38 13.23 -31.09
CA THR A 34 -5.51 13.92 -32.04
C THR A 34 -5.13 12.96 -33.19
N GLN A 35 -3.89 12.91 -33.63
CA GLN A 35 -3.44 11.92 -34.62
C GLN A 35 -3.50 10.49 -34.08
N ILE A 36 -3.33 10.33 -32.77
CA ILE A 36 -3.36 9.05 -32.05
C ILE A 36 -4.27 9.19 -30.83
N GLU A 37 -4.40 8.09 -30.11
CA GLU A 37 -5.03 8.04 -28.78
C GLU A 37 -4.32 9.02 -27.82
N PRO A 38 -5.07 9.79 -26.96
CA PRO A 38 -4.50 10.85 -26.11
C PRO A 38 -3.75 10.34 -24.86
N HIS A 39 -3.69 9.05 -24.64
CA HIS A 39 -3.00 8.38 -23.52
C HIS A 39 -3.55 8.67 -22.11
N ASP A 40 -4.72 9.24 -21.99
CA ASP A 40 -5.37 9.50 -20.70
C ASP A 40 -5.74 8.19 -19.97
N ALA A 41 -6.25 7.19 -20.68
CA ALA A 41 -6.52 5.87 -20.12
C ALA A 41 -5.24 5.16 -19.65
N LEU A 42 -4.12 5.32 -20.39
CA LEU A 42 -2.82 4.81 -19.95
C LEU A 42 -2.31 5.53 -18.70
N ALA A 43 -2.48 6.86 -18.64
CA ALA A 43 -2.10 7.64 -17.47
C ALA A 43 -2.87 7.18 -16.22
N GLU A 44 -4.19 6.98 -16.34
CA GLU A 44 -5.03 6.44 -15.27
C GLU A 44 -4.54 5.06 -14.79
N ALA A 45 -4.21 4.17 -15.73
CA ALA A 45 -3.68 2.85 -15.39
C ALA A 45 -2.34 2.93 -14.65
N PHE A 46 -1.43 3.81 -15.07
CA PHE A 46 -0.15 4.02 -14.39
C PHE A 46 -0.30 4.61 -13.00
N ASP A 47 -1.22 5.56 -12.82
CA ASP A 47 -1.55 6.12 -11.51
C ASP A 47 -2.15 5.05 -10.57
N ALA A 48 -3.00 4.17 -11.09
CA ALA A 48 -3.56 3.07 -10.32
C ALA A 48 -2.47 2.08 -9.86
N VAL A 49 -1.52 1.72 -10.73
CA VAL A 49 -0.38 0.86 -10.37
C VAL A 49 0.52 1.56 -9.35
N ALA A 50 0.84 2.84 -9.54
CA ALA A 50 1.64 3.61 -8.59
C ALA A 50 0.95 3.71 -7.22
N ARG A 51 -0.38 3.82 -7.20
CA ARG A 51 -1.16 3.80 -5.96
C ARG A 51 -1.07 2.45 -5.24
N LEU A 52 -1.20 1.34 -5.95
CA LEU A 52 -0.98 0.01 -5.40
C LEU A 52 0.43 -0.13 -4.83
N ASN A 53 1.44 0.30 -5.59
CA ASN A 53 2.83 0.26 -5.16
C ASN A 53 3.07 1.03 -3.86
N THR A 54 2.40 2.16 -3.65
CA THR A 54 2.49 2.95 -2.42
C THR A 54 2.00 2.17 -1.21
N ILE A 55 0.91 1.41 -1.36
CA ILE A 55 0.38 0.54 -0.29
C ILE A 55 1.38 -0.58 0.03
N VAL A 56 2.01 -1.15 -0.99
CA VAL A 56 3.01 -2.21 -0.81
C VAL A 56 4.27 -1.68 -0.11
N VAL A 57 4.74 -0.48 -0.48
CA VAL A 57 5.88 0.17 0.20
C VAL A 57 5.60 0.39 1.69
N ASP A 58 4.38 0.80 2.03
CA ASP A 58 3.97 0.98 3.42
C ASP A 58 4.04 -0.35 4.19
N LEU A 59 3.50 -1.41 3.60
CA LEU A 59 3.61 -2.78 4.15
C LEU A 59 5.07 -3.24 4.31
N ASP A 60 5.92 -3.02 3.30
CA ASP A 60 7.34 -3.41 3.35
C ASP A 60 8.06 -2.76 4.53
N ARG A 61 7.78 -1.48 4.78
CA ARG A 61 8.35 -0.72 5.91
C ARG A 61 7.84 -1.19 7.25
N ASP A 62 6.56 -1.46 7.36
CA ASP A 62 5.96 -1.98 8.60
C ASP A 62 6.54 -3.34 8.95
N VAL A 63 6.61 -4.27 7.99
CA VAL A 63 7.20 -5.60 8.22
C VAL A 63 8.67 -5.49 8.58
N TRP A 64 9.43 -4.63 7.91
CA TRP A 64 10.82 -4.35 8.26
C TRP A 64 10.94 -3.86 9.72
N GLY A 65 10.05 -2.95 10.13
CA GLY A 65 9.96 -2.46 11.50
C GLY A 65 9.66 -3.58 12.50
N TYR A 66 8.67 -4.43 12.21
CA TYR A 66 8.32 -5.55 13.09
C TYR A 66 9.42 -6.62 13.20
N VAL A 67 10.18 -6.83 12.12
CA VAL A 67 11.39 -7.70 12.20
C VAL A 67 12.47 -7.06 13.09
N SER A 68 12.66 -5.75 13.00
CA SER A 68 13.65 -5.02 13.81
C SER A 68 13.30 -5.02 15.30
N LEU A 69 12.00 -5.01 15.64
CA LEU A 69 11.49 -5.13 17.01
C LEU A 69 11.46 -6.58 17.51
N GLY A 70 11.72 -7.55 16.63
CA GLY A 70 11.70 -8.97 16.98
C GLY A 70 10.31 -9.59 17.05
N TYR A 71 9.25 -8.88 16.63
CA TYR A 71 7.87 -9.40 16.56
C TYR A 71 7.72 -10.46 15.48
N PHE A 72 8.44 -10.27 14.36
CA PHE A 72 8.61 -11.28 13.34
C PHE A 72 10.08 -11.75 13.30
N ARG A 73 10.25 -13.00 12.88
CA ARG A 73 11.55 -13.60 12.57
C ARG A 73 11.53 -14.10 11.14
N GLN A 74 12.69 -14.10 10.50
CA GLN A 74 12.83 -14.70 9.18
C GLN A 74 13.34 -16.13 9.29
N LYS A 75 12.71 -17.06 8.58
CA LYS A 75 13.20 -18.42 8.40
C LYS A 75 14.56 -18.38 7.71
N LEU A 76 15.49 -19.15 8.20
CA LEU A 76 16.75 -19.39 7.52
C LEU A 76 16.51 -20.36 6.36
N VAL A 77 16.79 -19.91 5.14
CA VAL A 77 16.74 -20.77 3.95
C VAL A 77 18.15 -21.24 3.65
N ALA A 78 18.34 -22.55 3.52
CA ALA A 78 19.62 -23.13 3.24
C ALA A 78 20.19 -22.59 1.90
N GLY A 79 21.39 -22.02 1.95
CA GLY A 79 22.04 -21.42 0.76
C GLY A 79 21.84 -19.91 0.61
N GLU A 80 20.99 -19.27 1.39
CA GLU A 80 20.92 -17.82 1.44
C GLU A 80 21.99 -17.23 2.36
N VAL A 81 22.68 -16.20 1.87
CA VAL A 81 23.71 -15.47 2.63
C VAL A 81 23.09 -14.18 3.15
N GLY A 82 22.81 -14.12 4.44
CA GLY A 82 22.22 -12.93 5.09
C GLY A 82 23.14 -11.70 5.08
N SER A 83 24.45 -11.91 5.19
CA SER A 83 25.46 -10.86 5.10
C SER A 83 26.80 -11.48 4.72
N SER A 84 27.55 -10.86 3.82
CA SER A 84 28.92 -11.26 3.47
C SER A 84 29.94 -10.99 4.59
N THR A 85 29.63 -10.10 5.53
CA THR A 85 30.52 -9.64 6.58
C THR A 85 30.15 -10.17 7.98
N MET A 86 28.84 -10.39 8.22
CA MET A 86 28.31 -10.84 9.50
C MET A 86 27.39 -12.06 9.30
N PRO A 87 27.94 -13.29 9.35
CA PRO A 87 27.18 -14.52 9.03
C PRO A 87 25.95 -14.78 9.90
N HIS A 88 25.91 -14.20 11.11
CA HIS A 88 24.78 -14.32 12.04
C HIS A 88 23.65 -13.30 11.80
N LYS A 89 23.87 -12.31 10.89
CA LYS A 89 22.90 -11.25 10.61
C LYS A 89 21.93 -11.72 9.54
N VAL A 90 20.66 -11.81 9.89
CA VAL A 90 19.56 -12.07 8.97
C VAL A 90 18.81 -10.75 8.75
N ASN A 91 18.90 -10.22 7.54
CA ASN A 91 18.18 -8.98 7.15
C ASN A 91 16.87 -9.32 6.44
N PRO A 92 15.83 -8.48 6.56
CA PRO A 92 14.60 -8.62 5.78
C PRO A 92 14.79 -8.11 4.33
N ILE A 93 15.77 -8.66 3.63
CA ILE A 93 16.26 -8.19 2.33
C ILE A 93 15.20 -8.24 1.22
N ASP A 94 14.26 -9.17 1.31
CA ASP A 94 13.17 -9.28 0.35
C ASP A 94 12.26 -8.03 0.39
N PHE A 95 11.99 -7.49 1.58
CA PHE A 95 11.19 -6.27 1.77
C PHE A 95 11.98 -5.02 1.36
N GLU A 96 13.27 -4.95 1.69
CA GLU A 96 14.15 -3.86 1.23
C GLU A 96 14.27 -3.83 -0.30
N ASN A 97 14.37 -5.00 -0.94
CA ASN A 97 14.40 -5.15 -2.38
C ASN A 97 13.07 -4.74 -3.03
N ALA A 98 11.94 -5.14 -2.43
CA ALA A 98 10.61 -4.74 -2.89
C ALA A 98 10.46 -3.21 -2.81
N GLU A 99 10.74 -2.59 -1.67
CA GLU A 99 10.67 -1.12 -1.49
C GLU A 99 11.53 -0.39 -2.53
N GLY A 100 12.78 -0.82 -2.73
CA GLY A 100 13.69 -0.18 -3.68
C GLY A 100 13.19 -0.24 -5.12
N ASN A 101 12.73 -1.40 -5.58
CA ASN A 101 12.18 -1.57 -6.93
C ASN A 101 10.87 -0.80 -7.13
N LEU A 102 9.99 -0.75 -6.14
CA LEU A 102 8.76 0.04 -6.19
C LEU A 102 9.04 1.54 -6.27
N GLY A 103 10.08 2.03 -5.59
CA GLY A 103 10.52 3.42 -5.71
C GLY A 103 10.89 3.79 -7.14
N VAL A 104 11.67 2.94 -7.82
CA VAL A 104 12.04 3.13 -9.23
C VAL A 104 10.82 3.03 -10.13
N ALA A 105 9.97 2.00 -9.93
CA ALA A 105 8.73 1.84 -10.70
C ALA A 105 7.86 3.09 -10.60
N ASN A 106 7.61 3.60 -9.41
CA ASN A 106 6.76 4.77 -9.16
C ASN A 106 7.31 6.05 -9.80
N ALA A 107 8.62 6.24 -9.81
CA ALA A 107 9.23 7.38 -10.50
C ALA A 107 8.95 7.36 -12.01
N LEU A 108 9.04 6.18 -12.64
CA LEU A 108 8.73 6.00 -14.06
C LEU A 108 7.23 6.12 -14.33
N LEU A 109 6.38 5.49 -13.53
CA LEU A 109 4.92 5.53 -13.68
C LEU A 109 4.39 6.97 -13.54
N ALA A 110 4.87 7.73 -12.56
CA ALA A 110 4.54 9.14 -12.39
C ALA A 110 4.97 9.97 -13.61
N HIS A 111 6.15 9.71 -14.17
CA HIS A 111 6.57 10.38 -15.39
C HIS A 111 5.65 10.05 -16.56
N PHE A 112 5.22 8.80 -16.71
CA PHE A 112 4.35 8.37 -17.80
C PHE A 112 2.97 9.02 -17.69
N SER A 113 2.35 8.99 -16.51
CA SER A 113 1.01 9.57 -16.30
C SER A 113 1.00 11.08 -16.54
N HIS A 114 2.06 11.79 -16.18
CA HIS A 114 2.16 13.23 -16.39
C HIS A 114 2.55 13.61 -17.83
N LYS A 115 3.39 12.80 -18.47
CA LYS A 115 3.95 13.16 -19.80
C LYS A 115 3.08 12.73 -20.96
N LEU A 116 2.51 11.53 -20.93
CA LEU A 116 1.86 10.93 -22.08
C LEU A 116 0.62 11.69 -22.56
N PRO A 117 -0.26 12.25 -21.67
CA PRO A 117 -1.40 13.04 -22.11
C PRO A 117 -1.03 14.40 -22.73
N ILE A 118 0.23 14.84 -22.63
CA ILE A 118 0.67 16.12 -23.15
C ILE A 118 1.34 15.93 -24.50
N SER A 119 0.79 16.54 -25.55
CA SER A 119 1.34 16.56 -26.89
C SER A 119 1.27 17.95 -27.49
N ARG A 120 2.20 18.28 -28.38
CA ARG A 120 2.17 19.53 -29.16
C ARG A 120 1.24 19.35 -30.35
N TRP A 121 0.29 20.27 -30.51
CA TRP A 121 -0.61 20.30 -31.65
C TRP A 121 -1.35 18.96 -31.84
N GLN A 122 -1.26 18.37 -33.02
CA GLN A 122 -1.89 17.10 -33.34
C GLN A 122 -1.10 15.89 -32.82
N ARG A 123 0.21 16.00 -32.74
CA ARG A 123 1.14 15.04 -32.15
C ARG A 123 2.57 15.54 -32.21
N ASP A 124 3.34 15.32 -31.17
CA ASP A 124 4.80 15.28 -31.20
C ASP A 124 5.31 13.82 -31.01
N LEU A 125 6.61 13.59 -31.20
CA LEU A 125 7.19 12.26 -31.09
C LEU A 125 7.81 11.96 -29.72
N THR A 126 7.61 12.81 -28.74
CA THR A 126 8.16 12.58 -27.38
C THR A 126 7.47 11.41 -26.67
N ASP A 127 6.22 11.12 -27.00
CA ASP A 127 5.47 9.96 -26.53
C ASP A 127 6.18 8.65 -26.91
N SER A 128 6.66 8.53 -28.14
CA SER A 128 7.34 7.32 -28.65
C SER A 128 8.56 6.93 -27.81
N THR A 129 9.34 7.91 -27.32
CA THR A 129 10.48 7.67 -26.45
C THR A 129 10.04 7.17 -25.07
N VAL A 130 8.98 7.74 -24.53
CA VAL A 130 8.44 7.41 -23.19
C VAL A 130 7.79 6.02 -23.19
N LEU A 131 6.96 5.73 -24.18
CA LEU A 131 6.24 4.45 -24.32
C LEU A 131 7.17 3.22 -24.35
N ARG A 132 8.40 3.36 -24.86
CA ARG A 132 9.39 2.26 -24.87
C ARG A 132 9.81 1.81 -23.48
N ASN A 133 9.59 2.63 -22.45
CA ASN A 133 9.99 2.35 -21.07
C ASN A 133 8.86 1.78 -20.20
N MET A 134 7.65 1.63 -20.72
CA MET A 134 6.51 1.11 -19.95
C MET A 134 6.79 -0.27 -19.37
N GLY A 135 7.35 -1.18 -20.20
CA GLY A 135 7.72 -2.51 -19.74
C GLY A 135 8.79 -2.52 -18.64
N VAL A 136 9.66 -1.52 -18.61
CA VAL A 136 10.67 -1.37 -17.54
C VAL A 136 10.01 -1.06 -16.22
N ALA A 137 9.10 -0.08 -16.18
CA ALA A 137 8.39 0.28 -14.95
C ALA A 137 7.54 -0.88 -14.40
N LEU A 138 6.80 -1.54 -15.27
CA LEU A 138 5.99 -2.71 -14.90
C LEU A 138 6.88 -3.89 -14.48
N GLY A 139 8.03 -4.08 -15.13
CA GLY A 139 9.01 -5.08 -14.74
C GLY A 139 9.55 -4.88 -13.33
N TYR A 140 9.90 -3.65 -12.95
CA TYR A 140 10.30 -3.32 -11.59
C TYR A 140 9.17 -3.61 -10.58
N ALA A 141 7.92 -3.25 -10.88
CA ALA A 141 6.80 -3.55 -10.02
C ALA A 141 6.59 -5.07 -9.84
N VAL A 142 6.67 -5.87 -10.91
CA VAL A 142 6.54 -7.33 -10.84
C VAL A 142 7.67 -7.96 -10.02
N LEU A 143 8.91 -7.51 -10.21
CA LEU A 143 10.06 -7.98 -9.40
C LEU A 143 9.85 -7.67 -7.92
N ALA A 144 9.36 -6.47 -7.60
CA ALA A 144 9.04 -6.09 -6.22
C ALA A 144 7.95 -6.97 -5.61
N TYR A 145 6.86 -7.21 -6.33
CA TYR A 145 5.78 -8.09 -5.84
C TYR A 145 6.27 -9.53 -5.60
N GLN A 146 7.13 -10.04 -6.46
CA GLN A 146 7.73 -11.36 -6.27
C GLN A 146 8.65 -11.39 -5.03
N SER A 147 9.43 -10.34 -4.82
CA SER A 147 10.28 -10.18 -3.65
C SER A 147 9.44 -10.11 -2.37
N LEU A 148 8.38 -9.29 -2.34
CA LEU A 148 7.44 -9.22 -1.23
C LEU A 148 6.85 -10.61 -0.90
N MET A 149 6.36 -11.33 -1.91
CA MET A 149 5.78 -12.67 -1.70
C MET A 149 6.82 -13.67 -1.18
N SER A 150 8.06 -13.59 -1.62
CA SER A 150 9.17 -14.38 -1.06
C SER A 150 9.40 -14.05 0.40
N GLY A 151 9.48 -12.76 0.74
CA GLY A 151 9.66 -12.29 2.11
C GLY A 151 8.55 -12.73 3.05
N LEU A 152 7.29 -12.57 2.64
CA LEU A 152 6.13 -13.02 3.42
C LEU A 152 6.15 -14.53 3.69
N GLY A 153 6.58 -15.34 2.73
CA GLY A 153 6.72 -16.80 2.89
C GLY A 153 7.78 -17.21 3.91
N LYS A 154 8.73 -16.32 4.23
CA LYS A 154 9.81 -16.56 5.20
C LYS A 154 9.48 -16.02 6.60
N LEU A 155 8.39 -15.29 6.79
CA LEU A 155 8.05 -14.70 8.09
C LEU A 155 7.51 -15.76 9.06
N GLU A 156 7.93 -15.64 10.31
CA GLU A 156 7.38 -16.33 11.46
C GLU A 156 7.09 -15.34 12.57
N VAL A 157 5.91 -15.46 13.17
CA VAL A 157 5.55 -14.67 14.36
C VAL A 157 6.40 -15.10 15.54
N ASN A 158 6.84 -14.15 16.36
CA ASN A 158 7.47 -14.38 17.65
C ASN A 158 6.48 -14.07 18.79
N PRO A 159 5.65 -15.03 19.22
CA PRO A 159 4.61 -14.78 20.21
C PRO A 159 5.15 -14.26 21.53
N GLN A 160 6.37 -14.71 21.92
CA GLN A 160 6.96 -14.31 23.19
C GLN A 160 7.30 -12.81 23.21
N ALA A 161 7.93 -12.28 22.16
CA ALA A 161 8.24 -10.85 22.09
C ALA A 161 6.98 -9.98 22.11
N LEU A 162 5.93 -10.41 21.41
CA LEU A 162 4.63 -9.72 21.44
C LEU A 162 4.02 -9.75 22.84
N GLN A 163 4.05 -10.90 23.51
CA GLN A 163 3.52 -11.04 24.87
C GLN A 163 4.29 -10.19 25.87
N ASP A 164 5.64 -10.21 25.80
CA ASP A 164 6.48 -9.42 26.71
C ASP A 164 6.19 -7.92 26.59
N ASP A 165 6.04 -7.40 25.38
CA ASP A 165 5.72 -5.99 25.14
C ASP A 165 4.29 -5.63 25.57
N LEU A 166 3.31 -6.50 25.33
CA LEU A 166 1.94 -6.29 25.78
C LEU A 166 1.85 -6.30 27.31
N ASP A 167 2.57 -7.21 27.98
CA ASP A 167 2.60 -7.29 29.43
C ASP A 167 3.31 -6.09 30.07
N ALA A 168 4.18 -5.42 29.34
CA ALA A 168 4.82 -4.18 29.77
C ALA A 168 3.98 -2.91 29.52
N ALA A 169 2.95 -2.98 28.68
CA ALA A 169 2.23 -1.82 28.15
C ALA A 169 0.71 -1.80 28.48
N TRP A 170 0.39 -2.10 29.76
CA TRP A 170 -1.02 -2.14 30.20
C TRP A 170 -1.78 -0.81 30.04
N GLU A 171 -1.07 0.31 29.91
CA GLU A 171 -1.65 1.64 29.64
C GLU A 171 -2.38 1.71 28.29
N VAL A 172 -2.09 0.86 27.32
CA VAL A 172 -2.80 0.82 26.03
C VAL A 172 -4.30 0.49 26.20
N LEU A 173 -4.67 -0.16 27.30
CA LEU A 173 -6.06 -0.46 27.64
C LEU A 173 -6.83 0.74 28.16
N ALA A 174 -6.19 1.87 28.45
CA ALA A 174 -6.87 3.06 28.96
C ALA A 174 -7.94 3.59 27.99
N GLU A 175 -7.67 3.55 26.68
CA GLU A 175 -8.63 4.02 25.67
C GLU A 175 -9.88 3.13 25.57
N PRO A 176 -9.80 1.81 25.39
CA PRO A 176 -10.98 0.95 25.39
C PRO A 176 -11.77 1.01 26.72
N VAL A 177 -11.10 1.03 27.86
CA VAL A 177 -11.77 1.19 29.16
C VAL A 177 -12.53 2.52 29.23
N GLN A 178 -11.91 3.64 28.80
CA GLN A 178 -12.57 4.93 28.73
C GLN A 178 -13.80 4.92 27.81
N THR A 179 -13.70 4.21 26.69
CA THR A 179 -14.79 4.11 25.72
C THR A 179 -15.98 3.35 26.31
N VAL A 180 -15.73 2.23 27.03
CA VAL A 180 -16.78 1.49 27.75
C VAL A 180 -17.40 2.34 28.85
N MET A 181 -16.59 3.05 29.64
CA MET A 181 -17.09 3.97 30.67
C MET A 181 -18.03 5.03 30.08
N ARG A 182 -17.67 5.62 28.92
CA ARG A 182 -18.52 6.60 28.23
C ARG A 182 -19.82 5.99 27.71
N ALA A 183 -19.76 4.80 27.16
CA ALA A 183 -20.94 4.09 26.64
C ALA A 183 -21.96 3.81 27.74
N HIS A 184 -21.51 3.62 28.99
CA HIS A 184 -22.35 3.38 30.15
C HIS A 184 -22.63 4.66 30.97
N GLY A 185 -22.27 5.84 30.46
CA GLY A 185 -22.58 7.12 31.10
C GLY A 185 -21.83 7.40 32.41
N LEU A 186 -20.70 6.73 32.65
CA LEU A 186 -19.90 6.98 33.84
C LEU A 186 -19.36 8.42 33.85
N PRO A 187 -19.31 9.11 35.01
CA PRO A 187 -18.83 10.48 35.08
C PRO A 187 -17.30 10.56 34.93
N ASN A 188 -16.83 11.59 34.23
CA ASN A 188 -15.43 11.95 34.13
C ASN A 188 -14.44 10.78 33.77
N PRO A 189 -14.70 9.97 32.76
CA PRO A 189 -13.85 8.78 32.45
C PRO A 189 -12.38 9.12 32.24
N TYR A 190 -12.10 10.22 31.52
CA TYR A 190 -10.73 10.67 31.25
C TYR A 190 -10.00 11.03 32.57
N GLU A 191 -10.61 11.78 33.47
CA GLU A 191 -9.95 12.21 34.72
C GLU A 191 -9.71 11.02 35.64
N GLN A 192 -10.61 10.04 35.68
CA GLN A 192 -10.44 8.82 36.46
C GLN A 192 -9.23 8.00 35.95
N LEU A 193 -9.12 7.79 34.64
CA LEU A 193 -7.98 7.09 34.05
C LEU A 193 -6.68 7.88 34.16
N LYS A 194 -6.72 9.18 33.98
CA LYS A 194 -5.57 10.07 34.19
C LYS A 194 -5.05 10.00 35.63
N ALA A 195 -5.93 9.89 36.62
CA ALA A 195 -5.52 9.69 37.99
C ALA A 195 -4.83 8.35 38.22
N LEU A 196 -5.26 7.29 37.51
CA LEU A 196 -4.62 5.97 37.54
C LEU A 196 -3.21 5.99 36.91
N THR A 197 -3.05 6.71 35.80
CA THR A 197 -1.81 6.71 34.99
C THR A 197 -0.76 7.69 35.51
N ARG A 198 -1.13 8.69 36.31
CA ARG A 198 -0.27 9.82 36.67
C ARG A 198 0.86 9.40 37.62
N GLY A 199 2.10 9.34 37.05
CA GLY A 199 3.33 9.15 37.84
C GLY A 199 3.65 7.71 38.24
N LYS A 200 2.89 6.72 37.79
CA LYS A 200 3.11 5.29 38.03
C LYS A 200 2.84 4.51 36.74
N GLY A 201 3.68 3.53 36.43
CA GLY A 201 3.38 2.54 35.39
C GLY A 201 2.11 1.77 35.75
N ILE A 202 1.25 1.55 34.76
CA ILE A 202 0.05 0.72 34.94
C ILE A 202 0.49 -0.75 34.86
N THR A 203 0.09 -1.53 35.84
CA THR A 203 0.27 -2.99 35.85
C THR A 203 -1.06 -3.67 35.60
N GLN A 204 -1.02 -4.95 35.23
CA GLN A 204 -2.21 -5.79 35.11
C GLN A 204 -3.11 -5.70 36.34
N ASP A 205 -2.53 -5.83 37.54
CA ASP A 205 -3.26 -5.81 38.80
C ASP A 205 -3.91 -4.45 39.06
N SER A 206 -3.21 -3.34 38.77
CA SER A 206 -3.76 -2.00 38.94
C SER A 206 -4.90 -1.71 37.99
N MET A 207 -4.79 -2.17 36.71
CA MET A 207 -5.86 -2.02 35.73
C MET A 207 -7.08 -2.88 36.09
N ARG A 208 -6.87 -4.14 36.50
CA ARG A 208 -7.96 -5.02 36.95
C ARG A 208 -8.68 -4.46 38.20
N ALA A 209 -7.94 -3.98 39.18
CA ALA A 209 -8.50 -3.37 40.38
C ALA A 209 -9.32 -2.12 40.02
N PHE A 210 -8.84 -1.30 39.09
CA PHE A 210 -9.57 -0.14 38.61
C PHE A 210 -10.90 -0.54 37.93
N ILE A 211 -10.86 -1.49 36.97
CA ILE A 211 -12.05 -1.97 36.26
C ILE A 211 -13.07 -2.59 37.25
N ALA A 212 -12.60 -3.37 38.22
CA ALA A 212 -13.47 -3.97 39.25
C ALA A 212 -14.22 -2.92 40.09
N GLY A 213 -13.56 -1.78 40.33
CA GLY A 213 -14.15 -0.66 41.08
C GLY A 213 -15.15 0.21 40.30
N LEU A 214 -15.24 0.08 38.99
CA LEU A 214 -16.18 0.84 38.16
C LEU A 214 -17.62 0.37 38.35
N ASP A 215 -18.59 1.29 38.26
CA ASP A 215 -20.03 0.98 38.25
C ASP A 215 -20.46 0.51 36.84
N LEU A 216 -20.00 -0.69 36.46
CA LEU A 216 -20.31 -1.34 35.20
C LEU A 216 -20.98 -2.69 35.42
N PRO A 217 -21.81 -3.16 34.45
CA PRO A 217 -22.36 -4.51 34.50
C PRO A 217 -21.22 -5.57 34.48
N ALA A 218 -21.45 -6.69 35.17
CA ALA A 218 -20.45 -7.77 35.26
C ALA A 218 -19.90 -8.24 33.89
N PRO A 219 -20.73 -8.45 32.84
CA PRO A 219 -20.21 -8.85 31.54
C PRO A 219 -19.24 -7.85 30.89
N GLU A 220 -19.41 -6.55 31.19
CA GLU A 220 -18.49 -5.52 30.64
C GLU A 220 -17.16 -5.47 31.40
N LYS A 221 -17.16 -5.86 32.68
CA LYS A 221 -15.92 -5.97 33.47
C LYS A 221 -15.08 -7.21 33.12
N GLU A 222 -15.74 -8.26 32.62
CA GLU A 222 -15.08 -9.52 32.22
C GLU A 222 -14.52 -9.49 30.80
N ARG A 223 -15.01 -8.59 29.95
CA ARG A 223 -14.54 -8.38 28.56
C ARG A 223 -13.19 -7.70 28.54
#